data_e0d2860a5d30c99aeda7286a45c1096d
#
_entry.id   e0d2860a5d30c99aeda7286a45c1096d
#
_cell.length_a   1.000
_cell.length_b   1.000
_cell.length_c   1.000
_cell.angle_alpha   90.00
_cell.angle_beta   90.00
_cell.angle_gamma   90.00
#
_symmetry.space_group_name_H-M   'P 1'
#
loop_
_entity.id
_entity.type
_entity.pdbx_description
1 polymer ?
#
loop_
_entity_poly.entity_id
_entity_poly.type
_entity_poly.pdbx_seq_one_letter_code
_entity_poly.pdbx_strand_id
1 'polypeptide(L)'
;APPTVYYVPEFITKSEEAYLLQQVYKAPKPKWTQLLGRRLQNWGGLPHLNGMLAEKLPVWLQQYCNKISDLGVFGGKTANHVLVNEYKPGEGIMPHVDGPLYYPTVTTVSLGSHTLLDFYHSVSTAQDDLPKTEESRYFLSLLVEPRSLLVLRDEMYVQFLHGIKGVNQDIITDKVANLSASSAALGDYLTRSTRVSLTIRHVPKVLRATLRLGK
;
A
#
# COMPACT_ATOMS: atom_id res chain seq x y z
N ALA A 1 0.84 -13.07 -13.55
CA ALA A 1 0.26 -12.57 -12.29
C ALA A 1 -1.17 -13.07 -12.19
N PRO A 2 -1.69 -13.37 -11.00
CA PRO A 2 -3.10 -13.71 -10.82
C PRO A 2 -4.01 -12.59 -11.35
N PRO A 3 -5.24 -12.90 -11.84
CA PRO A 3 -6.16 -11.91 -12.41
C PRO A 3 -6.70 -10.90 -11.38
N THR A 4 -6.20 -10.93 -10.17
CA THR A 4 -6.62 -10.11 -9.02
C THR A 4 -5.64 -8.98 -8.70
N VAL A 5 -4.65 -8.76 -9.57
CA VAL A 5 -3.70 -7.64 -9.52
C VAL A 5 -3.94 -6.71 -10.68
N TYR A 6 -4.12 -5.42 -10.37
CA TYR A 6 -4.22 -4.37 -11.39
C TYR A 6 -3.14 -3.33 -11.14
N TYR A 7 -2.37 -3.03 -12.18
CA TYR A 7 -1.33 -2.01 -12.14
C TYR A 7 -1.61 -0.95 -13.21
N VAL A 8 -1.75 0.30 -12.79
CA VAL A 8 -2.03 1.43 -13.67
C VAL A 8 -0.88 2.42 -13.60
N PRO A 9 0.02 2.42 -14.59
CA PRO A 9 1.10 3.41 -14.66
C PRO A 9 0.52 4.79 -14.91
N GLU A 10 1.20 5.83 -14.39
CA GLU A 10 0.81 7.22 -14.57
C GLU A 10 -0.68 7.50 -14.23
N PHE A 11 -1.15 6.92 -13.13
CA PHE A 11 -2.51 7.11 -12.63
C PHE A 11 -2.78 8.56 -12.21
N ILE A 12 -1.75 9.24 -11.74
CA ILE A 12 -1.74 10.66 -11.42
C ILE A 12 -0.66 11.39 -12.20
N THR A 13 -0.79 12.70 -12.33
CA THR A 13 0.18 13.56 -13.01
C THR A 13 1.35 13.92 -12.10
N LYS A 14 2.44 14.44 -12.68
CA LYS A 14 3.57 14.98 -11.91
C LYS A 14 3.16 16.12 -11.00
N SER A 15 2.24 16.98 -11.46
CA SER A 15 1.71 18.07 -10.64
C SER A 15 0.91 17.58 -9.45
N GLU A 16 0.10 16.54 -9.63
CA GLU A 16 -0.64 15.88 -8.55
C GLU A 16 0.31 15.24 -7.56
N GLU A 17 1.34 14.55 -8.02
CA GLU A 17 2.37 13.95 -7.16
C GLU A 17 3.05 15.02 -6.29
N ALA A 18 3.50 16.12 -6.89
CA ALA A 18 4.13 17.22 -6.17
C ALA A 18 3.21 17.82 -5.11
N TYR A 19 1.94 18.02 -5.44
CA TYR A 19 0.93 18.52 -4.52
C TYR A 19 0.68 17.54 -3.35
N LEU A 20 0.54 16.26 -3.62
CA LEU A 20 0.33 15.24 -2.59
C LEU A 20 1.52 15.13 -1.64
N LEU A 21 2.74 15.14 -2.16
CA LEU A 21 3.95 15.16 -1.34
C LEU A 21 4.00 16.39 -0.46
N GLN A 22 3.66 17.57 -0.98
CA GLN A 22 3.59 18.80 -0.21
C GLN A 22 2.60 18.68 0.96
N GLN A 23 1.41 18.12 0.71
CA GLN A 23 0.39 17.95 1.76
C GLN A 23 0.85 16.95 2.83
N VAL A 24 1.46 15.83 2.44
CA VAL A 24 2.01 14.84 3.38
C VAL A 24 3.03 15.48 4.31
N TYR A 25 3.97 16.25 3.76
CA TYR A 25 5.05 16.87 4.56
C TYR A 25 4.61 18.12 5.34
N LYS A 26 3.47 18.73 5.01
CA LYS A 26 2.85 19.79 5.82
C LYS A 26 2.20 19.28 7.10
N ALA A 27 1.97 17.97 7.22
CA ALA A 27 1.38 17.41 8.43
C ALA A 27 2.26 17.69 9.65
N PRO A 28 1.66 18.06 10.80
CA PRO A 28 2.43 18.35 12.00
C PRO A 28 3.13 17.09 12.53
N LYS A 29 4.23 17.29 13.25
CA LYS A 29 5.03 16.18 13.82
C LYS A 29 4.21 15.12 14.55
N PRO A 30 3.21 15.43 15.39
CA PRO A 30 2.39 14.41 16.06
C PRO A 30 1.56 13.52 15.14
N LYS A 31 1.38 13.90 13.87
CA LYS A 31 0.70 13.05 12.88
C LYS A 31 1.56 11.86 12.46
N TRP A 32 2.88 12.01 12.56
CA TRP A 32 3.83 10.97 12.21
C TRP A 32 4.04 9.99 13.35
N THR A 33 4.01 8.69 13.02
CA THR A 33 4.44 7.59 13.89
C THR A 33 5.69 6.97 13.32
N GLN A 34 6.78 6.96 14.09
CA GLN A 34 8.05 6.35 13.69
C GLN A 34 8.04 4.86 14.05
N LEU A 35 8.29 4.02 13.06
CA LEU A 35 8.52 2.59 13.20
C LEU A 35 9.96 2.25 12.82
N LEU A 36 10.33 0.96 12.97
CA LEU A 36 11.68 0.45 12.69
C LEU A 36 11.87 0.43 11.19
N GLY A 37 11.65 0.80 10.31
CA GLY A 37 11.90 0.67 8.85
C GLY A 37 11.05 1.58 8.00
N ARG A 38 10.26 2.44 8.65
CA ARG A 38 9.44 3.45 8.01
C ARG A 38 8.80 4.39 9.02
N ARG A 39 8.23 5.48 8.58
CA ARG A 39 7.28 6.26 9.38
C ARG A 39 5.94 6.38 8.65
N LEU A 40 4.88 6.63 9.38
CA LEU A 40 3.53 6.61 8.83
C LEU A 40 2.61 7.69 9.40
N GLN A 41 1.53 7.95 8.67
CA GLN A 41 0.39 8.77 9.10
C GLN A 41 -0.90 7.98 8.89
N ASN A 42 -1.82 8.03 9.86
CA ASN A 42 -3.19 7.54 9.71
C ASN A 42 -4.15 8.69 9.43
N TRP A 43 -4.99 8.51 8.41
CA TRP A 43 -6.04 9.45 8.04
C TRP A 43 -7.38 8.73 7.91
N GLY A 44 -8.45 9.35 8.39
CA GLY A 44 -9.78 8.74 8.43
C GLY A 44 -10.10 8.00 9.72
N GLY A 45 -9.14 7.88 10.60
CA GLY A 45 -9.22 7.17 11.88
C GLY A 45 -8.13 6.13 12.05
N LEU A 46 -8.20 5.41 13.16
CA LEU A 46 -7.29 4.30 13.47
C LEU A 46 -8.08 2.99 13.43
N PRO A 47 -7.80 2.08 12.48
CA PRO A 47 -8.50 0.80 12.40
C PRO A 47 -8.29 -0.03 13.67
N HIS A 48 -9.38 -0.63 14.16
CA HIS A 48 -9.36 -1.44 15.38
C HIS A 48 -10.41 -2.56 15.29
N LEU A 49 -10.17 -3.69 16.00
CA LEU A 49 -11.09 -4.83 16.05
C LEU A 49 -12.50 -4.45 16.54
N ASN A 50 -12.59 -3.52 17.48
CA ASN A 50 -13.87 -3.03 18.02
C ASN A 50 -14.56 -2.02 17.09
N GLY A 51 -13.91 -1.59 16.05
CA GLY A 51 -14.37 -0.59 15.09
C GLY A 51 -13.47 0.64 15.06
N MET A 52 -13.42 1.29 13.91
CA MET A 52 -12.68 2.53 13.71
C MET A 52 -13.57 3.73 14.12
N LEU A 53 -13.08 4.56 15.04
CA LEU A 53 -13.69 5.87 15.26
C LEU A 53 -13.37 6.75 14.06
N ALA A 54 -14.39 7.03 13.25
CA ALA A 54 -14.20 7.74 12.00
C ALA A 54 -13.84 9.21 12.23
N GLU A 55 -12.81 9.66 11.52
CA GLU A 55 -12.39 11.04 11.39
C GLU A 55 -12.61 11.51 9.96
N LYS A 56 -12.94 12.79 9.79
CA LYS A 56 -13.13 13.36 8.46
C LYS A 56 -11.79 13.37 7.71
N LEU A 57 -11.78 12.78 6.51
CA LEU A 57 -10.64 12.88 5.61
C LEU A 57 -10.49 14.33 5.12
N PRO A 58 -9.24 14.83 5.01
CA PRO A 58 -9.01 16.11 4.34
C PRO A 58 -9.37 16.02 2.85
N VAL A 59 -9.73 17.14 2.27
CA VAL A 59 -10.17 17.21 0.86
C VAL A 59 -9.13 16.63 -0.10
N TRP A 60 -7.87 16.90 0.15
CA TRP A 60 -6.76 16.45 -0.69
C TRP A 60 -6.59 14.91 -0.72
N LEU A 61 -7.10 14.17 0.28
CA LEU A 61 -7.18 12.70 0.27
C LEU A 61 -8.55 12.21 -0.19
N GLN A 62 -9.63 12.88 0.20
CA GLN A 62 -10.99 12.45 -0.13
C GLN A 62 -11.21 12.33 -1.63
N GLN A 63 -10.67 13.23 -2.42
CA GLN A 63 -10.80 13.18 -3.88
C GLN A 63 -10.18 11.91 -4.48
N TYR A 64 -9.05 11.42 -3.96
CA TYR A 64 -8.43 10.17 -4.42
C TYR A 64 -9.15 8.94 -3.90
N CYS A 65 -9.66 8.98 -2.67
CA CYS A 65 -10.55 7.94 -2.16
C CYS A 65 -11.79 7.78 -3.06
N ASN A 66 -12.41 8.88 -3.47
CA ASN A 66 -13.56 8.87 -4.38
C ASN A 66 -13.17 8.34 -5.76
N LYS A 67 -12.10 8.87 -6.35
CA LYS A 67 -11.62 8.47 -7.68
C LYS A 67 -11.35 6.96 -7.76
N ILE A 68 -10.69 6.40 -6.76
CA ILE A 68 -10.37 4.97 -6.71
C ILE A 68 -11.62 4.14 -6.41
N SER A 69 -12.48 4.60 -5.51
CA SER A 69 -13.75 3.92 -5.18
C SER A 69 -14.69 3.84 -6.39
N ASP A 70 -14.70 4.87 -7.25
CA ASP A 70 -15.49 4.91 -8.50
C ASP A 70 -15.05 3.86 -9.53
N LEU A 71 -13.85 3.28 -9.36
CA LEU A 71 -13.42 2.13 -10.16
C LEU A 71 -14.15 0.82 -9.79
N GLY A 72 -14.93 0.81 -8.70
CA GLY A 72 -15.68 -0.36 -8.26
C GLY A 72 -14.87 -1.38 -7.45
N VAL A 73 -13.64 -1.07 -7.07
CA VAL A 73 -12.73 -2.03 -6.41
C VAL A 73 -13.09 -2.33 -4.96
N PHE A 74 -13.97 -1.55 -4.35
CA PHE A 74 -14.47 -1.74 -2.97
C PHE A 74 -15.92 -2.22 -2.90
N GLY A 75 -16.41 -2.89 -3.95
CA GLY A 75 -17.77 -3.43 -3.96
C GLY A 75 -18.88 -2.38 -3.83
N GLY A 76 -18.69 -1.21 -4.43
CA GLY A 76 -19.62 -0.08 -4.37
C GLY A 76 -19.50 0.78 -3.11
N LYS A 77 -18.58 0.43 -2.19
CA LYS A 77 -18.29 1.23 -1.00
C LYS A 77 -17.22 2.28 -1.30
N THR A 78 -17.20 3.35 -0.51
CA THR A 78 -16.18 4.40 -0.60
C THR A 78 -15.07 4.14 0.39
N ALA A 79 -13.81 4.28 -0.05
CA ALA A 79 -12.66 4.23 0.85
C ALA A 79 -12.76 5.30 1.93
N ASN A 80 -12.42 4.93 3.17
CA ASN A 80 -12.57 5.79 4.34
C ASN A 80 -11.31 5.85 5.22
N HIS A 81 -10.24 5.20 4.80
CA HIS A 81 -8.96 5.18 5.52
C HIS A 81 -7.81 5.32 4.55
N VAL A 82 -6.84 6.16 4.91
CA VAL A 82 -5.58 6.31 4.17
C VAL A 82 -4.42 6.16 5.15
N LEU A 83 -3.56 5.18 4.88
CA LEU A 83 -2.28 5.02 5.54
C LEU A 83 -1.19 5.59 4.63
N VAL A 84 -0.54 6.64 5.07
CA VAL A 84 0.64 7.19 4.41
C VAL A 84 1.88 6.52 5.00
N ASN A 85 2.70 5.89 4.18
CA ASN A 85 4.01 5.38 4.58
C ASN A 85 5.12 6.14 3.87
N GLU A 86 6.18 6.46 4.60
CA GLU A 86 7.41 6.98 4.03
C GLU A 86 8.54 5.96 4.24
N TYR A 87 9.21 5.62 3.15
CA TYR A 87 10.38 4.76 3.11
C TYR A 87 11.58 5.53 2.56
N LYS A 88 12.61 5.71 3.34
CA LYS A 88 13.91 6.21 2.87
C LYS A 88 14.68 5.08 2.18
N PRO A 89 15.70 5.38 1.36
CA PRO A 89 16.61 4.35 0.85
C PRO A 89 17.12 3.45 1.98
N GLY A 90 17.10 2.13 1.76
CA GLY A 90 17.47 1.14 2.77
C GLY A 90 16.36 0.74 3.75
N GLU A 91 15.23 1.42 3.75
CA GLU A 91 14.06 1.09 4.57
C GLU A 91 13.09 0.16 3.84
N GLY A 92 12.28 -0.58 4.61
CA GLY A 92 11.33 -1.56 4.08
C GLY A 92 10.32 -2.02 5.11
N ILE A 93 9.60 -3.07 4.75
CA ILE A 93 8.60 -3.71 5.61
C ILE A 93 8.63 -5.22 5.40
N MET A 94 8.57 -5.97 6.50
CA MET A 94 8.51 -7.43 6.47
C MET A 94 7.29 -7.94 5.71
N PRO A 95 7.37 -9.14 5.08
CA PRO A 95 6.21 -9.77 4.45
C PRO A 95 5.05 -9.93 5.42
N HIS A 96 3.87 -9.46 5.01
CA HIS A 96 2.65 -9.45 5.80
C HIS A 96 1.41 -9.50 4.92
N VAL A 97 0.27 -9.78 5.52
CA VAL A 97 -1.06 -9.52 4.98
C VAL A 97 -1.65 -8.29 5.67
N ASP A 98 -2.51 -7.55 5.01
CA ASP A 98 -3.13 -6.35 5.61
C ASP A 98 -4.11 -6.70 6.75
N GLY A 99 -4.71 -7.88 6.67
CA GLY A 99 -5.58 -8.41 7.71
C GLY A 99 -7.07 -8.12 7.50
N PRO A 100 -7.92 -8.65 8.43
CA PRO A 100 -9.37 -8.71 8.25
C PRO A 100 -10.12 -7.43 8.64
N LEU A 101 -9.43 -6.38 9.06
CA LEU A 101 -10.07 -5.10 9.45
C LEU A 101 -10.63 -4.31 8.26
N TYR A 102 -10.26 -4.70 7.05
CA TYR A 102 -10.57 -3.98 5.82
C TYR A 102 -11.44 -4.81 4.89
N TYR A 103 -12.20 -4.12 4.04
CA TYR A 103 -12.72 -4.75 2.84
C TYR A 103 -11.54 -5.38 2.06
N PRO A 104 -11.67 -6.63 1.52
CA PRO A 104 -10.54 -7.40 1.01
C PRO A 104 -9.99 -6.88 -0.34
N THR A 105 -9.67 -5.62 -0.36
CA THR A 105 -8.98 -4.91 -1.44
C THR A 105 -8.05 -3.88 -0.82
N VAL A 106 -6.80 -3.84 -1.25
CA VAL A 106 -5.87 -2.76 -0.93
C VAL A 106 -5.46 -2.04 -2.20
N THR A 107 -5.48 -0.72 -2.15
CA THR A 107 -5.01 0.13 -3.24
C THR A 107 -3.87 0.99 -2.75
N THR A 108 -2.88 1.20 -3.61
CA THR A 108 -1.70 1.99 -3.27
C THR A 108 -1.33 2.92 -4.41
N VAL A 109 -1.24 4.22 -4.10
CA VAL A 109 -0.67 5.23 -4.99
C VAL A 109 0.75 5.51 -4.51
N SER A 110 1.73 5.35 -5.40
CA SER A 110 3.15 5.55 -5.09
C SER A 110 3.62 6.94 -5.52
N LEU A 111 4.45 7.54 -4.69
CA LEU A 111 5.01 8.88 -4.89
C LEU A 111 6.53 8.86 -4.66
N GLY A 112 7.26 9.66 -5.41
CA GLY A 112 8.66 10.01 -5.16
C GLY A 112 9.67 9.03 -5.70
N SER A 113 9.55 7.75 -5.41
CA SER A 113 10.46 6.69 -5.86
C SER A 113 9.70 5.43 -6.22
N HIS A 114 10.32 4.62 -7.08
CA HIS A 114 9.89 3.23 -7.27
C HIS A 114 10.20 2.38 -6.03
N THR A 115 9.62 1.19 -5.99
CA THR A 115 10.06 0.06 -5.18
C THR A 115 9.75 -1.26 -5.88
N LEU A 116 10.41 -2.34 -5.46
CA LEU A 116 9.94 -3.71 -5.72
C LEU A 116 9.08 -4.16 -4.55
N LEU A 117 7.85 -4.53 -4.84
CA LEU A 117 6.94 -5.18 -3.92
C LEU A 117 7.03 -6.68 -4.14
N ASP A 118 7.57 -7.39 -3.16
CA ASP A 118 7.80 -8.83 -3.23
C ASP A 118 6.62 -9.61 -2.64
N PHE A 119 6.24 -10.72 -3.29
CA PHE A 119 5.13 -11.57 -2.87
C PHE A 119 5.61 -12.95 -2.45
N TYR A 120 4.98 -13.47 -1.41
CA TYR A 120 5.35 -14.71 -0.73
C TYR A 120 4.14 -15.59 -0.49
N HIS A 121 4.32 -16.91 -0.63
CA HIS A 121 3.34 -17.88 -0.14
C HIS A 121 3.28 -17.84 1.40
N SER A 122 2.11 -18.10 1.96
CA SER A 122 1.96 -18.28 3.42
C SER A 122 2.57 -19.60 3.89
N VAL A 123 2.94 -19.67 5.16
CA VAL A 123 3.50 -20.89 5.76
C VAL A 123 2.49 -22.06 5.71
N SER A 124 1.20 -21.78 5.79
CA SER A 124 0.11 -22.76 5.83
C SER A 124 -0.22 -23.43 4.50
N THR A 125 0.16 -22.83 3.37
CA THR A 125 -0.17 -23.35 2.02
C THR A 125 0.86 -24.30 1.47
N ALA A 126 1.88 -24.59 2.21
CA ALA A 126 3.00 -25.36 1.73
C ALA A 126 2.93 -26.81 2.21
N GLN A 127 2.79 -27.73 1.28
CA GLN A 127 2.59 -29.17 1.45
C GLN A 127 3.85 -30.00 1.77
N ASP A 128 5.01 -29.42 2.02
CA ASP A 128 6.26 -30.16 2.22
C ASP A 128 6.88 -29.92 3.60
N ASP A 129 7.40 -31.00 4.20
CA ASP A 129 8.03 -31.11 5.54
C ASP A 129 9.39 -30.39 5.67
N LEU A 130 9.78 -29.53 4.74
CA LEU A 130 11.05 -28.79 4.81
C LEU A 130 10.87 -27.45 5.54
N PRO A 131 11.87 -27.01 6.31
CA PRO A 131 11.84 -25.68 6.94
C PRO A 131 11.76 -24.61 5.88
N LYS A 132 10.64 -23.88 5.83
CA LYS A 132 10.35 -22.90 4.80
C LYS A 132 10.92 -21.54 5.18
N THR A 133 12.07 -21.24 4.64
CA THR A 133 12.66 -19.92 4.72
C THR A 133 11.79 -18.91 3.97
N GLU A 134 11.89 -17.64 4.30
CA GLU A 134 11.22 -16.55 3.58
C GLU A 134 11.58 -16.60 2.09
N GLU A 135 12.85 -16.81 1.75
CA GLU A 135 13.31 -16.94 0.37
C GLU A 135 12.62 -18.08 -0.41
N SER A 136 12.39 -19.22 0.24
CA SER A 136 11.75 -20.36 -0.42
C SER A 136 10.27 -20.12 -0.74
N ARG A 137 9.63 -19.17 -0.07
CA ARG A 137 8.22 -18.80 -0.26
C ARG A 137 8.03 -17.66 -1.25
N TYR A 138 9.09 -16.95 -1.58
CA TYR A 138 9.08 -15.88 -2.58
C TYR A 138 8.76 -16.43 -3.97
N PHE A 139 7.85 -15.77 -4.71
CA PHE A 139 7.46 -16.25 -6.02
C PHE A 139 7.39 -15.18 -7.12
N LEU A 140 7.13 -13.93 -6.81
CA LEU A 140 7.16 -12.84 -7.80
C LEU A 140 7.33 -11.47 -7.13
N SER A 141 7.73 -10.51 -7.94
CA SER A 141 7.75 -9.08 -7.56
C SER A 141 6.93 -8.25 -8.54
N LEU A 142 6.45 -7.11 -8.06
CA LEU A 142 5.90 -6.05 -8.88
C LEU A 142 6.80 -4.82 -8.79
N LEU A 143 7.13 -4.23 -9.93
CA LEU A 143 7.77 -2.93 -9.98
C LEU A 143 6.70 -1.85 -9.85
N VAL A 144 6.73 -1.15 -8.74
CA VAL A 144 5.76 -0.08 -8.42
C VAL A 144 6.47 1.25 -8.63
N GLU A 145 6.16 1.91 -9.72
CA GLU A 145 6.78 3.19 -10.11
C GLU A 145 6.05 4.40 -9.49
N PRO A 146 6.70 5.56 -9.39
CA PRO A 146 6.03 6.79 -8.97
C PRO A 146 4.79 7.08 -9.84
N ARG A 147 3.75 7.64 -9.22
CA ARG A 147 2.47 8.01 -9.83
C ARG A 147 1.62 6.83 -10.30
N SER A 148 2.01 5.60 -10.01
CA SER A 148 1.22 4.41 -10.32
C SER A 148 0.15 4.13 -9.27
N LEU A 149 -0.91 3.43 -9.70
CA LEU A 149 -1.88 2.79 -8.83
C LEU A 149 -1.69 1.27 -8.89
N LEU A 150 -1.58 0.64 -7.73
CA LEU A 150 -1.61 -0.80 -7.58
C LEU A 150 -2.88 -1.20 -6.84
N VAL A 151 -3.60 -2.20 -7.34
CA VAL A 151 -4.78 -2.79 -6.71
C VAL A 151 -4.52 -4.27 -6.47
N LEU A 152 -4.62 -4.71 -5.22
CA LEU A 152 -4.56 -6.11 -4.82
C LEU A 152 -5.92 -6.53 -4.26
N ARG A 153 -6.50 -7.59 -4.83
CA ARG A 153 -7.83 -8.09 -4.47
C ARG A 153 -7.80 -9.60 -4.22
N ASP A 154 -8.87 -10.07 -3.60
CA ASP A 154 -9.17 -11.50 -3.44
C ASP A 154 -7.98 -12.29 -2.89
N GLU A 155 -7.49 -13.30 -3.59
CA GLU A 155 -6.38 -14.15 -3.15
C GLU A 155 -5.09 -13.36 -2.88
N MET A 156 -4.79 -12.36 -3.69
CA MET A 156 -3.61 -11.51 -3.50
C MET A 156 -3.69 -10.67 -2.23
N TYR A 157 -4.89 -10.39 -1.75
CA TYR A 157 -5.11 -9.73 -0.48
C TYR A 157 -5.08 -10.71 0.71
N VAL A 158 -5.75 -11.87 0.57
CA VAL A 158 -6.03 -12.78 1.69
C VAL A 158 -4.93 -13.80 1.92
N GLN A 159 -4.39 -14.38 0.84
CA GLN A 159 -3.53 -15.59 0.93
C GLN A 159 -2.04 -15.29 0.82
N PHE A 160 -1.66 -14.27 0.08
CA PHE A 160 -0.25 -13.98 -0.17
C PHE A 160 0.25 -12.83 0.69
N LEU A 161 1.48 -13.00 1.20
CA LEU A 161 2.16 -11.92 1.91
C LEU A 161 2.88 -11.02 0.89
N HIS A 162 3.01 -9.76 1.24
CA HIS A 162 3.82 -8.81 0.48
C HIS A 162 4.74 -8.03 1.41
N GLY A 163 5.91 -7.67 0.89
CA GLY A 163 6.91 -6.94 1.63
C GLY A 163 7.84 -6.13 0.71
N ILE A 164 8.62 -5.29 1.33
CA ILE A 164 9.61 -4.44 0.67
C ILE A 164 10.95 -4.67 1.35
N LYS A 165 11.96 -5.14 0.58
CA LYS A 165 13.31 -5.31 1.10
C LYS A 165 13.95 -3.96 1.42
N GLY A 166 14.67 -3.90 2.52
CA GLY A 166 15.43 -2.73 2.94
C GLY A 166 16.76 -2.60 2.17
N VAL A 167 16.68 -2.21 0.90
CA VAL A 167 17.82 -2.03 0.01
C VAL A 167 17.84 -0.63 -0.58
N ASN A 168 19.01 -0.19 -1.05
CA ASN A 168 19.17 1.11 -1.72
C ASN A 168 18.96 1.05 -3.23
N GLN A 169 19.08 -0.15 -3.80
CA GLN A 169 19.01 -0.37 -5.24
C GLN A 169 18.28 -1.67 -5.53
N ASP A 170 17.50 -1.68 -6.59
CA ASP A 170 16.80 -2.86 -7.10
C ASP A 170 17.40 -3.32 -8.43
N ILE A 171 17.49 -4.63 -8.60
CA ILE A 171 17.87 -5.27 -9.85
C ILE A 171 16.60 -5.85 -10.48
N ILE A 172 16.33 -5.51 -11.73
CA ILE A 172 15.17 -5.99 -12.45
C ILE A 172 15.45 -7.38 -13.02
N THR A 173 14.76 -8.38 -12.47
CA THR A 173 14.87 -9.77 -12.87
C THR A 173 13.62 -10.26 -13.61
N ASP A 174 13.63 -11.48 -14.12
CA ASP A 174 12.48 -12.15 -14.74
C ASP A 174 11.33 -12.45 -13.75
N LYS A 175 11.56 -12.27 -12.46
CA LYS A 175 10.53 -12.37 -11.41
C LYS A 175 9.61 -11.16 -11.35
N VAL A 176 9.94 -10.07 -12.02
CA VAL A 176 9.09 -8.87 -12.10
C VAL A 176 7.94 -9.12 -13.07
N ALA A 177 6.74 -9.35 -12.52
CA ALA A 177 5.58 -9.80 -13.28
C ALA A 177 4.93 -8.72 -14.16
N ASN A 178 5.13 -7.44 -13.84
CA ASN A 178 4.55 -6.31 -14.56
C ASN A 178 5.57 -5.52 -15.40
N LEU A 179 6.66 -6.14 -15.79
CA LEU A 179 7.74 -5.48 -16.51
C LEU A 179 7.26 -4.80 -17.80
N SER A 180 6.36 -5.43 -18.53
CA SER A 180 5.79 -4.90 -19.78
C SER A 180 4.96 -3.61 -19.58
N ALA A 181 4.44 -3.38 -18.37
CA ALA A 181 3.69 -2.17 -18.01
C ALA A 181 4.57 -1.10 -17.35
N SER A 182 5.85 -1.36 -17.20
CA SER A 182 6.83 -0.47 -16.58
C SER A 182 7.72 0.21 -17.63
N SER A 183 8.47 1.22 -17.19
CA SER A 183 9.49 1.88 -18.00
C SER A 183 10.87 1.21 -17.94
N ALA A 184 11.02 0.17 -17.11
CA ALA A 184 12.28 -0.54 -16.90
C ALA A 184 12.45 -1.74 -17.84
N ALA A 185 13.70 -2.17 -18.01
CA ALA A 185 14.08 -3.34 -18.77
C ALA A 185 14.76 -4.38 -17.87
N LEU A 186 14.72 -5.64 -18.30
CA LEU A 186 15.41 -6.75 -17.64
C LEU A 186 16.91 -6.42 -17.50
N GLY A 187 17.44 -6.61 -16.30
CA GLY A 187 18.83 -6.31 -15.96
C GLY A 187 19.13 -4.90 -15.52
N ASP A 188 18.13 -4.00 -15.54
CA ASP A 188 18.30 -2.64 -15.05
C ASP A 188 18.59 -2.61 -13.54
N TYR A 189 19.41 -1.63 -13.14
CA TYR A 189 19.68 -1.26 -11.76
C TYR A 189 18.97 0.04 -11.46
N LEU A 190 17.99 0.00 -10.54
CA LEU A 190 17.19 1.17 -10.17
C LEU A 190 17.54 1.61 -8.75
N THR A 191 18.12 2.80 -8.63
CA THR A 191 18.44 3.39 -7.33
C THR A 191 17.20 3.98 -6.68
N ARG A 192 16.92 3.59 -5.43
CA ARG A 192 15.82 4.14 -4.65
C ARG A 192 16.13 5.53 -4.13
N SER A 193 15.12 6.39 -4.13
CA SER A 193 15.06 7.60 -3.32
C SER A 193 13.95 7.46 -2.28
N THR A 194 13.57 8.54 -1.61
CA THR A 194 12.47 8.49 -0.64
C THR A 194 11.14 8.22 -1.37
N ARG A 195 10.47 7.15 -0.97
CA ARG A 195 9.16 6.77 -1.47
C ARG A 195 8.10 7.08 -0.43
N VAL A 196 7.03 7.71 -0.86
CA VAL A 196 5.81 7.87 -0.08
C VAL A 196 4.71 7.05 -0.75
N SER A 197 3.99 6.24 0.01
CA SER A 197 2.83 5.51 -0.48
C SER A 197 1.56 5.95 0.23
N LEU A 198 0.48 6.12 -0.55
CA LEU A 198 -0.86 6.31 -0.04
C LEU A 198 -1.58 4.96 -0.16
N THR A 199 -1.75 4.26 0.95
CA THR A 199 -2.51 3.02 1.01
C THR A 199 -3.95 3.35 1.35
N ILE A 200 -4.84 3.18 0.37
CA ILE A 200 -6.24 3.61 0.43
C ILE A 200 -7.12 2.38 0.53
N ARG A 201 -7.91 2.29 1.61
CA ARG A 201 -8.73 1.12 1.94
C ARG A 201 -10.10 1.51 2.47
N HIS A 202 -11.02 0.54 2.50
CA HIS A 202 -12.30 0.67 3.16
C HIS A 202 -12.33 -0.15 4.44
N VAL A 203 -12.63 0.52 5.57
CA VAL A 203 -12.85 -0.10 6.88
C VAL A 203 -14.36 -0.26 7.09
N PRO A 204 -14.90 -1.50 7.10
CA PRO A 204 -16.35 -1.72 7.20
C PRO A 204 -16.93 -1.37 8.57
N LYS A 205 -16.19 -1.68 9.63
CA LYS A 205 -16.66 -1.47 11.01
C LYS A 205 -16.26 -0.10 11.53
N VAL A 206 -17.21 0.83 11.46
CA VAL A 206 -17.02 2.23 11.87
C VAL A 206 -17.88 2.53 13.09
N LEU A 207 -17.27 3.18 14.07
CA LEU A 207 -17.95 3.73 15.25
C LEU A 207 -18.25 5.22 15.03
N ARG A 208 -19.45 5.66 15.41
CA ARG A 208 -19.79 7.08 15.45
C ARG A 208 -19.64 7.57 16.88
N ALA A 209 -18.98 8.70 17.08
CA ALA A 209 -18.98 9.38 18.37
C ALA A 209 -20.40 9.88 18.64
N THR A 210 -21.10 9.25 19.57
CA THR A 210 -22.33 9.79 20.13
C THR A 210 -21.92 10.82 21.17
N LEU A 211 -22.05 12.12 20.84
CA LEU A 211 -22.05 13.18 21.84
C LEU A 211 -23.27 12.96 22.72
N ARG A 212 -23.08 12.33 23.89
CA ARG A 212 -24.06 12.46 24.97
C ARG A 212 -23.88 13.87 25.53
N LEU A 213 -24.71 14.80 25.05
CA LEU A 213 -24.93 16.03 25.77
C LEU A 213 -25.53 15.60 27.09
N GLY A 214 -24.76 15.68 28.17
CA GLY A 214 -25.26 15.50 29.52
C GLY A 214 -26.39 16.52 29.78
N LYS A 215 -27.51 16.01 30.25
CA LYS A 215 -28.59 16.83 30.84
C LYS A 215 -28.12 17.34 32.18
#